data_cc102e5cc51670226672faae8bb3ff46
#
_entry.id   cc102e5cc51670226672faae8bb3ff46
#
_cell.length_a   1.000
_cell.length_b   1.000
_cell.length_c   1.000
_cell.angle_alpha   90.00
_cell.angle_beta   90.00
_cell.angle_gamma   90.00
#
_symmetry.space_group_name_H-M   'P 1'
#
loop_
_entity.id
_entity.type
_entity.pdbx_description
1 polymer ?
#
loop_
_entity_poly.entity_id
_entity_poly.type
_entity_poly.pdbx_seq_one_letter_code
_entity_poly.pdbx_strand_id
1 'polypeptide(L)'
;MFLRLLVVACTLLVGANCVAGPVSEEQRRAVLAGLSKKSLTGKIASWKINILNISGDWAFADVTPLDKAGRPLAEQKVAVLHHVHSAGSDQGWKELDLSKVPRDPNEEEYGPGFQKNIRKTFPSLPKEIFQNR
;
A
#
# COMPACT_ATOMS: atom_id res chain seq x y z
N MET A 1 -10.16 -52.44 -22.13
CA MET A 1 -10.58 -51.50 -21.08
C MET A 1 -9.69 -50.27 -21.18
N PHE A 2 -10.22 -49.20 -21.74
CA PHE A 2 -9.44 -47.94 -21.88
C PHE A 2 -9.92 -46.99 -20.82
N LEU A 3 -9.05 -46.72 -19.84
CA LEU A 3 -9.28 -45.66 -18.87
C LEU A 3 -9.01 -44.33 -19.57
N ARG A 4 -10.05 -43.64 -19.96
CA ARG A 4 -9.92 -42.26 -20.43
C ARG A 4 -9.67 -41.37 -19.21
N LEU A 5 -8.44 -41.01 -19.00
CA LEU A 5 -8.08 -39.95 -18.08
C LEU A 5 -8.60 -38.64 -18.66
N LEU A 6 -9.71 -38.17 -18.13
CA LEU A 6 -10.21 -36.83 -18.44
C LEU A 6 -9.34 -35.84 -17.69
N VAL A 7 -8.35 -35.33 -18.36
CA VAL A 7 -7.58 -34.16 -17.85
C VAL A 7 -8.50 -32.97 -17.98
N VAL A 8 -9.18 -32.64 -16.91
CA VAL A 8 -9.86 -31.35 -16.80
C VAL A 8 -8.74 -30.33 -16.59
N ALA A 9 -8.35 -29.71 -17.68
CA ALA A 9 -7.54 -28.51 -17.61
C ALA A 9 -8.41 -27.41 -16.99
N CYS A 10 -8.28 -27.23 -15.68
CA CYS A 10 -8.73 -26.00 -15.04
C CYS A 10 -7.84 -24.88 -15.55
N THR A 11 -8.21 -24.27 -16.64
CA THR A 11 -7.72 -22.95 -17.00
C THR A 11 -8.24 -21.99 -15.95
N LEU A 12 -7.42 -21.76 -14.95
CA LEU A 12 -7.56 -20.62 -14.06
C LEU A 12 -7.38 -19.37 -14.94
N LEU A 13 -8.48 -18.87 -15.45
CA LEU A 13 -8.54 -17.50 -15.93
C LEU A 13 -8.33 -16.63 -14.70
N VAL A 14 -7.07 -16.30 -14.43
CA VAL A 14 -6.74 -15.18 -13.56
C VAL A 14 -7.13 -13.94 -14.34
N GLY A 15 -8.40 -13.59 -14.27
CA GLY A 15 -8.83 -12.27 -14.69
C GLY A 15 -8.08 -11.27 -13.85
N ALA A 16 -7.31 -10.38 -14.49
CA ALA A 16 -6.72 -9.24 -13.84
C ALA A 16 -7.86 -8.29 -13.42
N ASN A 17 -8.60 -8.68 -12.40
CA ASN A 17 -9.55 -7.80 -11.77
C ASN A 17 -8.76 -6.86 -10.87
N CYS A 18 -8.61 -5.60 -11.32
CA CYS A 18 -8.15 -4.49 -10.50
C CYS A 18 -9.18 -4.11 -9.43
N VAL A 19 -9.83 -5.09 -8.82
CA VAL A 19 -10.63 -4.87 -7.63
C VAL A 19 -9.70 -5.08 -6.47
N ALA A 20 -9.56 -4.05 -5.61
CA ALA A 20 -8.91 -4.19 -4.34
C ALA A 20 -9.65 -5.28 -3.54
N GLY A 21 -9.25 -6.53 -3.74
CA GLY A 21 -9.70 -7.65 -2.92
C GLY A 21 -9.18 -7.49 -1.50
N PRO A 22 -9.67 -8.29 -0.54
CA PRO A 22 -9.16 -8.26 0.82
C PRO A 22 -7.65 -8.49 0.81
N VAL A 23 -6.93 -7.60 1.49
CA VAL A 23 -5.48 -7.67 1.62
C VAL A 23 -5.12 -8.88 2.48
N SER A 24 -4.27 -9.76 1.98
CA SER A 24 -3.77 -10.90 2.75
C SER A 24 -2.87 -10.44 3.90
N GLU A 25 -2.74 -11.26 4.93
CA GLU A 25 -1.85 -10.97 6.06
C GLU A 25 -0.39 -10.81 5.62
N GLU A 26 0.04 -11.61 4.65
CA GLU A 26 1.39 -11.51 4.08
C GLU A 26 1.63 -10.19 3.35
N GLN A 27 0.68 -9.75 2.52
CA GLN A 27 0.74 -8.44 1.85
C GLN A 27 0.76 -7.30 2.85
N ARG A 28 -0.08 -7.38 3.87
CA ARG A 28 -0.14 -6.40 4.96
C ARG A 28 1.20 -6.23 5.64
N ARG A 29 1.83 -7.32 6.04
CA ARG A 29 3.16 -7.30 6.67
C ARG A 29 4.22 -6.72 5.75
N ALA A 30 4.21 -7.10 4.49
CA ALA A 30 5.17 -6.63 3.51
C ALA A 30 5.11 -5.12 3.32
N VAL A 31 3.90 -4.55 3.19
CA VAL A 31 3.71 -3.10 3.06
C VAL A 31 4.12 -2.37 4.34
N LEU A 32 3.69 -2.86 5.50
CA LEU A 32 4.03 -2.24 6.77
C LEU A 32 5.54 -2.26 7.06
N ALA A 33 6.24 -3.30 6.60
CA ALA A 33 7.70 -3.37 6.70
C ALA A 33 8.41 -2.28 5.88
N GLY A 34 7.77 -1.77 4.84
CA GLY A 34 8.28 -0.66 4.03
C GLY A 34 8.11 0.72 4.66
N LEU A 35 7.32 0.85 5.72
CA LEU A 35 7.08 2.11 6.40
C LEU A 35 8.28 2.53 7.26
N SER A 36 8.64 3.81 7.17
CA SER A 36 9.66 4.38 8.03
C SER A 36 9.21 4.36 9.50
N LYS A 37 10.05 3.82 10.38
CA LYS A 37 9.82 3.76 11.83
C LYS A 37 10.31 5.00 12.57
N LYS A 38 10.59 6.08 11.86
CA LYS A 38 10.96 7.35 12.50
C LYS A 38 9.71 7.96 13.14
N SER A 39 9.78 8.21 14.42
CA SER A 39 8.76 8.88 15.20
C SER A 39 9.36 10.01 16.00
N LEU A 40 8.61 11.12 16.12
CA LEU A 40 8.99 12.26 16.95
C LEU A 40 8.60 12.07 18.42
N THR A 41 7.70 11.15 18.72
CA THR A 41 7.05 11.03 20.03
C THR A 41 7.39 9.74 20.78
N GLY A 42 8.14 8.83 20.16
CA GLY A 42 8.53 7.58 20.80
C GLY A 42 8.87 6.47 19.84
N LYS A 43 9.24 5.31 20.39
CA LYS A 43 9.58 4.14 19.62
C LYS A 43 8.33 3.42 19.13
N ILE A 44 8.22 3.24 17.82
CA ILE A 44 7.14 2.49 17.21
C ILE A 44 7.39 0.99 17.38
N ALA A 45 6.48 0.30 18.06
CA ALA A 45 6.51 -1.14 18.22
C ALA A 45 5.64 -1.86 17.18
N SER A 46 4.50 -1.26 16.82
CA SER A 46 3.57 -1.81 15.85
C SER A 46 2.72 -0.71 15.21
N TRP A 47 1.87 -1.09 14.27
CA TRP A 47 0.99 -0.21 13.52
C TRP A 47 -0.46 -0.65 13.67
N LYS A 48 -1.34 0.30 13.98
CA LYS A 48 -2.78 0.13 13.79
C LYS A 48 -3.14 0.59 12.39
N ILE A 49 -3.75 -0.28 11.60
CA ILE A 49 -4.16 0.04 10.24
C ILE A 49 -5.53 0.71 10.28
N ASN A 50 -5.60 1.94 9.77
CA ASN A 50 -6.86 2.65 9.57
C ASN A 50 -7.36 2.40 8.14
N ILE A 51 -6.49 2.60 7.14
CA ILE A 51 -6.74 2.30 5.73
C ILE A 51 -5.50 1.64 5.15
N LEU A 52 -5.69 0.58 4.39
CA LEU A 52 -4.64 -0.03 3.59
C LEU A 52 -5.22 -0.49 2.26
N ASN A 53 -4.83 0.18 1.19
CA ASN A 53 -5.21 -0.16 -0.16
C ASN A 53 -3.98 -0.58 -0.94
N ILE A 54 -4.06 -1.72 -1.62
CA ILE A 54 -3.00 -2.24 -2.49
C ILE A 54 -3.58 -2.46 -3.88
N SER A 55 -2.91 -1.95 -4.89
CA SER A 55 -3.25 -2.17 -6.29
C SER A 55 -1.96 -2.41 -7.07
N GLY A 56 -1.72 -3.66 -7.49
CA GLY A 56 -0.48 -4.06 -8.15
C GLY A 56 0.74 -3.78 -7.28
N ASP A 57 1.67 -3.00 -7.79
CA ASP A 57 2.91 -2.60 -7.11
C ASP A 57 2.79 -1.29 -6.31
N TRP A 58 1.57 -0.85 -6.04
CA TRP A 58 1.30 0.40 -5.33
C TRP A 58 0.45 0.17 -4.10
N ALA A 59 0.70 0.94 -3.06
CA ALA A 59 -0.08 0.91 -1.84
C ALA A 59 -0.29 2.30 -1.27
N PHE A 60 -1.43 2.49 -0.63
CA PHE A 60 -1.75 3.63 0.21
C PHE A 60 -2.04 3.15 1.62
N ALA A 61 -1.33 3.69 2.59
CA ALA A 61 -1.46 3.32 3.99
C ALA A 61 -1.75 4.55 4.85
N ASP A 62 -2.79 4.43 5.64
CA ASP A 62 -3.11 5.33 6.74
C ASP A 62 -3.03 4.50 8.02
N VAL A 63 -2.05 4.79 8.86
CA VAL A 63 -1.73 3.97 10.03
C VAL A 63 -1.47 4.83 11.26
N THR A 64 -1.73 4.26 12.42
CA THR A 64 -1.41 4.87 13.70
C THR A 64 -0.27 4.10 14.34
N PRO A 65 0.87 4.75 14.64
CA PRO A 65 1.97 4.09 15.34
C PRO A 65 1.59 3.79 16.78
N LEU A 66 1.93 2.58 17.23
CA LEU A 66 1.67 2.12 18.59
C LEU A 66 2.98 1.86 19.34
N ASP A 67 3.00 2.14 20.63
CA ASP A 67 4.09 1.77 21.52
C ASP A 67 4.03 0.29 21.94
N LYS A 68 4.98 -0.17 22.77
CA LYS A 68 5.01 -1.56 23.26
C LYS A 68 3.77 -1.98 24.05
N ALA A 69 3.08 -1.02 24.67
CA ALA A 69 1.85 -1.28 25.41
C ALA A 69 0.60 -1.24 24.52
N GLY A 70 0.76 -1.06 23.21
CA GLY A 70 -0.34 -0.96 22.26
C GLY A 70 -1.06 0.39 22.29
N ARG A 71 -0.46 1.42 22.90
CA ARG A 71 -1.03 2.76 22.99
C ARG A 71 -0.64 3.60 21.76
N PRO A 72 -1.58 4.38 21.20
CA PRO A 72 -1.27 5.27 20.09
C PRO A 72 -0.22 6.31 20.50
N LEU A 73 0.78 6.48 19.62
CA LEU A 73 1.67 7.64 19.64
C LEU A 73 0.94 8.84 19.02
N ALA A 74 1.44 10.04 19.27
CA ALA A 74 0.71 11.27 18.94
C ALA A 74 0.53 11.52 17.43
N GLU A 75 1.42 11.01 16.59
CA GLU A 75 1.37 11.20 15.14
C GLU A 75 0.63 10.06 14.42
N GLN A 76 -0.20 10.44 13.46
CA GLN A 76 -0.73 9.55 12.45
C GLN A 76 0.19 9.56 11.23
N LYS A 77 0.36 8.44 10.57
CA LYS A 77 1.20 8.33 9.38
C LYS A 77 0.36 7.96 8.17
N VAL A 78 0.52 8.75 7.12
CA VAL A 78 -0.07 8.47 5.80
C VAL A 78 1.05 8.37 4.78
N ALA A 79 1.06 7.32 3.99
CA ALA A 79 2.13 7.05 3.04
C ALA A 79 1.61 6.41 1.76
N VAL A 80 2.29 6.71 0.66
CA VAL A 80 2.18 5.98 -0.60
C VAL A 80 3.44 5.16 -0.76
N LEU A 81 3.30 3.88 -1.08
CA LEU A 81 4.42 2.96 -1.22
C LEU A 81 4.43 2.33 -2.62
N HIS A 82 5.62 2.03 -3.09
CA HIS A 82 5.85 1.32 -4.33
C HIS A 82 6.61 0.02 -4.05
N HIS A 83 6.14 -1.08 -4.63
CA HIS A 83 6.83 -2.36 -4.59
C HIS A 83 7.91 -2.38 -5.65
N VAL A 84 9.16 -2.41 -5.22
CA VAL A 84 10.32 -2.31 -6.12
C VAL A 84 10.81 -3.70 -6.48
N HIS A 85 10.84 -3.97 -7.78
CA HIS A 85 11.45 -5.17 -8.36
C HIS A 85 12.70 -4.76 -9.14
N SER A 86 13.78 -5.47 -8.96
CA SER A 86 14.95 -5.38 -9.83
C SER A 86 15.29 -6.79 -10.33
N ALA A 87 15.97 -6.89 -11.48
CA ALA A 87 16.26 -8.12 -12.24
C ALA A 87 16.36 -9.39 -11.36
N GLY A 88 15.25 -10.12 -11.19
CA GLY A 88 15.17 -11.37 -10.44
C GLY A 88 15.14 -11.26 -8.93
N SER A 89 15.05 -10.05 -8.35
CA SER A 89 15.05 -9.81 -6.92
C SER A 89 13.88 -8.90 -6.50
N ASP A 90 13.13 -9.32 -5.49
CA ASP A 90 12.16 -8.49 -4.80
C ASP A 90 12.87 -7.62 -3.78
N GLN A 91 12.81 -6.30 -3.94
CA GLN A 91 13.42 -5.34 -3.02
C GLN A 91 12.44 -4.80 -1.99
N GLY A 92 11.22 -5.32 -1.95
CA GLY A 92 10.19 -4.94 -1.02
C GLY A 92 9.53 -3.61 -1.33
N TRP A 93 8.72 -3.16 -0.40
CA TRP A 93 7.96 -1.92 -0.49
C TRP A 93 8.79 -0.74 -0.01
N LYS A 94 8.72 0.37 -0.75
CA LYS A 94 9.42 1.62 -0.43
C LYS A 94 8.42 2.76 -0.34
N GLU A 95 8.52 3.55 0.73
CA GLU A 95 7.80 4.81 0.82
C GLU A 95 8.25 5.78 -0.26
N LEU A 96 7.28 6.45 -0.91
CA LEU A 96 7.58 7.54 -1.82
C LEU A 96 7.92 8.82 -1.04
N ASP A 97 8.91 9.54 -1.53
CA ASP A 97 9.17 10.90 -1.10
C ASP A 97 8.21 11.84 -1.83
N LEU A 98 7.23 12.36 -1.11
CA LEU A 98 6.22 13.28 -1.63
C LEU A 98 6.55 14.76 -1.33
N SER A 99 7.72 15.05 -0.80
CA SER A 99 8.10 16.42 -0.39
C SER A 99 8.14 17.42 -1.54
N LYS A 100 8.39 16.95 -2.76
CA LYS A 100 8.43 17.77 -3.98
C LYS A 100 7.12 17.81 -4.75
N VAL A 101 6.10 17.09 -4.31
CA VAL A 101 4.78 17.10 -4.95
C VAL A 101 4.04 18.36 -4.49
N PRO A 102 3.54 19.20 -5.43
CA PRO A 102 2.80 20.41 -5.07
C PRO A 102 1.59 20.09 -4.20
N ARG A 103 1.41 20.90 -3.16
CA ARG A 103 0.32 20.78 -2.20
C ARG A 103 -0.30 22.16 -1.97
N ASP A 104 -1.63 22.21 -1.99
CA ASP A 104 -2.37 23.41 -1.56
C ASP A 104 -2.46 23.42 -0.02
N PRO A 105 -1.94 24.44 0.67
CA PRO A 105 -1.98 24.50 2.13
C PRO A 105 -3.41 24.64 2.70
N ASN A 106 -4.38 25.01 1.87
CA ASN A 106 -5.78 25.11 2.28
C ASN A 106 -6.58 23.82 2.03
N GLU A 107 -5.98 22.80 1.41
CA GLU A 107 -6.58 21.51 1.17
C GLU A 107 -6.30 20.57 2.31
N GLU A 108 -7.24 19.66 2.59
CA GLU A 108 -7.02 18.55 3.51
C GLU A 108 -5.81 17.71 3.06
N GLU A 109 -5.10 17.18 4.03
CA GLU A 109 -4.00 16.26 3.76
C GLU A 109 -4.48 15.07 2.91
N TYR A 110 -3.80 14.82 1.80
CA TYR A 110 -4.22 13.85 0.78
C TYR A 110 -5.61 14.09 0.18
N GLY A 111 -6.04 15.33 0.10
CA GLY A 111 -7.24 15.72 -0.63
C GLY A 111 -7.11 15.51 -2.15
N PRO A 112 -8.21 15.72 -2.91
CA PRO A 112 -8.27 15.42 -4.35
C PRO A 112 -7.19 16.10 -5.19
N GLY A 113 -6.85 17.33 -4.88
CA GLY A 113 -5.82 18.10 -5.60
C GLY A 113 -4.43 17.54 -5.37
N PHE A 114 -4.10 17.17 -4.13
CA PHE A 114 -2.82 16.55 -3.81
C PHE A 114 -2.70 15.15 -4.43
N GLN A 115 -3.77 14.34 -4.38
CA GLN A 115 -3.83 13.05 -5.05
C GLN A 115 -3.58 13.19 -6.57
N LYS A 116 -4.17 14.18 -7.21
CA LYS A 116 -3.96 14.49 -8.62
C LYS A 116 -2.49 14.84 -8.90
N ASN A 117 -1.87 15.64 -8.06
CA ASN A 117 -0.47 16.01 -8.20
C ASN A 117 0.49 14.82 -7.98
N ILE A 118 0.18 13.94 -7.04
CA ILE A 118 0.92 12.69 -6.84
C ILE A 118 0.84 11.84 -8.11
N ARG A 119 -0.34 11.69 -8.70
CA ARG A 119 -0.54 10.90 -9.93
C ARG A 119 0.13 11.51 -11.15
N LYS A 120 0.29 12.83 -11.22
CA LYS A 120 1.08 13.49 -12.28
C LYS A 120 2.57 13.19 -12.13
N THR A 121 3.07 13.15 -10.91
CA THR A 121 4.47 12.84 -10.60
C THR A 121 4.78 11.36 -10.82
N PHE A 122 3.83 10.49 -10.49
CA PHE A 122 3.92 9.03 -10.63
C PHE A 122 2.78 8.52 -11.51
N PRO A 123 2.91 8.60 -12.85
CA PRO A 123 1.80 8.29 -13.78
C PRO A 123 1.29 6.84 -13.71
N SER A 124 2.12 5.91 -13.24
CA SER A 124 1.75 4.50 -13.08
C SER A 124 0.89 4.23 -11.85
N LEU A 125 0.74 5.22 -10.98
CA LEU A 125 -0.04 5.09 -9.74
C LEU A 125 -1.53 4.93 -10.05
N PRO A 126 -2.17 3.81 -9.64
CA PRO A 126 -3.59 3.62 -9.86
C PRO A 126 -4.42 4.58 -9.00
N LYS A 127 -5.46 5.12 -9.60
CA LYS A 127 -6.42 6.00 -8.90
C LYS A 127 -7.08 5.31 -7.71
N GLU A 128 -7.28 4.01 -7.81
CA GLU A 128 -8.03 3.19 -6.85
C GLU A 128 -7.37 3.10 -5.47
N ILE A 129 -6.06 3.36 -5.37
CA ILE A 129 -5.39 3.27 -4.06
C ILE A 129 -5.88 4.30 -3.06
N PHE A 130 -6.47 5.40 -3.52
CA PHE A 130 -7.01 6.46 -2.67
C PHE A 130 -8.48 6.27 -2.27
N GLN A 131 -9.09 5.12 -2.57
CA GLN A 131 -10.47 4.83 -2.18
C GLN A 131 -10.63 4.72 -0.66
N ASN A 132 -11.85 5.01 -0.19
CA ASN A 132 -12.24 4.95 1.22
C ASN A 132 -11.52 5.96 2.14
N ARG A 133 -11.12 7.08 1.58
CA ARG A 133 -10.59 8.17 2.34
C ARG A 133 -11.58 9.33 2.44
#